data_d6fa927763d7c963db1c8cd5dddd16be
#
_entry.id   d6fa927763d7c963db1c8cd5dddd16be
#
_cell.length_a   1.000
_cell.length_b   1.000
_cell.length_c   1.000
_cell.angle_alpha   90.00
_cell.angle_beta   90.00
_cell.angle_gamma   90.00
#
_symmetry.space_group_name_H-M   'P 1'
#
loop_
_entity.id
_entity.type
_entity.pdbx_description
1 polymer ?
#
loop_
_entity_poly.entity_id
_entity_poly.type
_entity_poly.pdbx_seq_one_letter_code
_entity_poly.pdbx_strand_id
1 'polypeptide(L)'
;MNQHKHLSFVMLLCVGALSVACPSDKPAAAEAPPAQTTQAAAGAAVPAPAAAAPVDAAAAEEAKKVFATRCTPCHGATGAGDGPGSGALTPKPANFTSAEWQAKVTDEHIEKIIAYGGSAVGKSAAMPSNPDLDGKPVIPALRAHIRGLKAN
;
A
#
# COMPACT_ATOMS: atom_id res chain seq x y z
N MET A 1 -8.56 42.86 30.32
CA MET A 1 -7.88 44.17 30.10
C MET A 1 -6.76 43.94 29.11
N ASN A 2 -6.70 44.80 28.13
CA ASN A 2 -5.78 44.98 27.02
C ASN A 2 -6.13 44.18 25.75
N GLN A 3 -6.78 44.88 24.86
CA GLN A 3 -6.44 45.97 23.90
C GLN A 3 -5.70 45.45 22.68
N HIS A 4 -6.46 45.35 21.62
CA HIS A 4 -6.29 46.02 20.31
C HIS A 4 -4.87 46.03 19.68
N LYS A 5 -4.81 45.58 18.44
CA LYS A 5 -4.34 46.50 17.38
C LYS A 5 -4.73 45.99 16.00
N HIS A 6 -5.64 46.74 15.41
CA HIS A 6 -5.93 46.80 14.00
C HIS A 6 -4.67 47.20 13.25
N LEU A 7 -4.39 46.55 12.17
CA LEU A 7 -3.62 47.19 11.09
C LEU A 7 -4.29 46.86 9.74
N SER A 8 -5.08 47.87 9.33
CA SER A 8 -5.48 48.06 7.94
C SER A 8 -4.23 48.27 7.11
N PHE A 9 -4.09 47.51 6.00
CA PHE A 9 -3.20 47.92 4.94
C PHE A 9 -3.91 47.92 3.59
N VAL A 10 -3.89 49.08 3.07
CA VAL A 10 -4.48 49.70 1.91
C VAL A 10 -4.12 49.00 0.61
N MET A 11 -5.14 48.78 -0.16
CA MET A 11 -5.35 48.73 -1.61
C MET A 11 -4.24 49.34 -2.46
N LEU A 12 -3.71 48.61 -3.41
CA LEU A 12 -3.13 49.19 -4.62
C LEU A 12 -3.52 48.34 -5.85
N LEU A 13 -4.43 48.94 -6.63
CA LEU A 13 -4.78 48.51 -7.98
C LEU A 13 -3.62 48.75 -8.94
N CYS A 14 -3.20 47.74 -9.68
CA CYS A 14 -2.49 47.92 -10.93
C CYS A 14 -3.20 47.15 -12.03
N VAL A 15 -3.94 47.91 -12.83
CA VAL A 15 -4.46 47.53 -14.14
C VAL A 15 -3.32 47.53 -15.12
N GLY A 16 -3.00 46.41 -15.72
CA GLY A 16 -2.05 46.27 -16.80
C GLY A 16 -2.56 45.28 -17.83
N ALA A 17 -3.27 45.80 -18.82
CA ALA A 17 -3.65 45.03 -20.01
C ALA A 17 -2.42 44.89 -20.91
N LEU A 18 -1.97 43.66 -21.14
CA LEU A 18 -1.11 43.32 -22.29
C LEU A 18 -1.79 42.21 -23.07
N SER A 19 -2.35 42.63 -24.20
CA SER A 19 -2.78 41.75 -25.28
C SER A 19 -1.56 41.19 -25.99
N VAL A 20 -1.33 39.87 -25.88
CA VAL A 20 -0.36 39.19 -26.75
C VAL A 20 -1.15 38.27 -27.68
N ALA A 21 -1.06 38.60 -28.97
CA ALA A 21 -1.62 37.88 -30.08
C ALA A 21 -1.04 36.46 -30.16
N CYS A 22 -1.90 35.46 -30.27
CA CYS A 22 -1.54 34.08 -30.62
C CYS A 22 -1.26 34.01 -32.14
N PRO A 23 -0.13 33.51 -32.58
CA PRO A 23 0.00 32.99 -33.93
C PRO A 23 -0.64 31.63 -34.02
N SER A 24 -1.56 31.48 -34.98
CA SER A 24 -2.13 30.21 -35.39
C SER A 24 -1.06 29.36 -36.06
N ASP A 25 -0.57 28.34 -35.40
CA ASP A 25 0.22 27.30 -36.04
C ASP A 25 -0.62 26.08 -36.33
N LYS A 26 -0.59 25.73 -37.60
CA LYS A 26 -1.16 24.65 -38.35
C LYS A 26 -0.96 23.29 -37.64
N PRO A 27 -1.97 22.40 -37.59
CA PRO A 27 -1.78 21.06 -37.05
C PRO A 27 -0.88 20.25 -37.99
N ALA A 28 0.31 19.93 -37.51
CA ALA A 28 1.14 18.89 -38.10
C ALA A 28 0.47 17.53 -37.82
N ALA A 29 0.33 16.75 -38.88
CA ALA A 29 -0.21 15.41 -38.85
C ALA A 29 0.52 14.58 -37.76
N ALA A 30 -0.25 14.11 -36.80
CA ALA A 30 0.24 13.17 -35.81
C ALA A 30 0.52 11.85 -36.52
N GLU A 31 1.79 11.54 -36.63
CA GLU A 31 2.30 10.23 -36.99
C GLU A 31 1.87 9.24 -35.92
N ALA A 32 1.09 8.24 -36.31
CA ALA A 32 0.63 7.18 -35.40
C ALA A 32 1.84 6.42 -34.86
N PRO A 33 1.91 6.16 -33.54
CA PRO A 33 2.94 5.32 -33.00
C PRO A 33 2.83 3.90 -33.57
N PRO A 34 3.97 3.22 -33.82
CA PRO A 34 3.95 1.88 -34.39
C PRO A 34 3.19 0.93 -33.47
N ALA A 35 2.32 0.11 -34.08
CA ALA A 35 1.57 -0.92 -33.41
C ALA A 35 2.51 -1.79 -32.57
N GLN A 36 2.40 -1.69 -31.25
CA GLN A 36 3.04 -2.61 -30.33
C GLN A 36 2.37 -3.96 -30.53
N THR A 37 3.10 -4.85 -31.15
CA THR A 37 2.78 -6.27 -31.24
C THR A 37 2.51 -6.77 -29.83
N THR A 38 1.26 -7.11 -29.54
CA THR A 38 0.89 -7.83 -28.32
C THR A 38 1.57 -9.19 -28.36
N GLN A 39 2.77 -9.27 -27.80
CA GLN A 39 3.30 -10.54 -27.38
C GLN A 39 2.35 -11.06 -26.29
N ALA A 40 1.57 -12.07 -26.65
CA ALA A 40 0.87 -12.89 -25.68
C ALA A 40 1.91 -13.40 -24.71
N ALA A 41 1.96 -12.82 -23.51
CA ALA A 41 2.73 -13.33 -22.41
C ALA A 41 2.19 -14.75 -22.14
N ALA A 42 2.93 -15.74 -22.61
CA ALA A 42 2.77 -17.12 -22.18
C ALA A 42 2.69 -17.11 -20.66
N GLY A 43 1.61 -17.69 -20.12
CA GLY A 43 1.35 -17.75 -18.69
C GLY A 43 2.59 -18.29 -17.97
N ALA A 44 3.31 -17.38 -17.32
CA ALA A 44 4.32 -17.78 -16.36
C ALA A 44 3.55 -18.49 -15.24
N ALA A 45 3.72 -19.79 -15.16
CA ALA A 45 3.25 -20.60 -14.04
C ALA A 45 3.74 -19.90 -12.77
N VAL A 46 2.80 -19.45 -11.93
CA VAL A 46 3.13 -18.91 -10.61
C VAL A 46 3.91 -20.01 -9.90
N PRO A 47 5.17 -19.79 -9.47
CA PRO A 47 5.91 -20.80 -8.74
C PRO A 47 5.07 -21.23 -7.53
N ALA A 48 4.89 -22.54 -7.37
CA ALA A 48 4.28 -23.07 -6.16
C ALA A 48 5.00 -22.47 -4.93
N PRO A 49 4.30 -22.14 -3.83
CA PRO A 49 4.92 -21.57 -2.65
C PRO A 49 6.12 -22.42 -2.26
N ALA A 50 7.30 -21.81 -2.30
CA ALA A 50 8.51 -22.48 -1.82
C ALA A 50 8.22 -22.97 -0.40
N ALA A 51 8.50 -24.23 -0.12
CA ALA A 51 8.28 -24.82 1.19
C ALA A 51 8.93 -23.90 2.24
N ALA A 52 8.11 -23.28 3.06
CA ALA A 52 8.56 -22.32 4.06
C ALA A 52 9.62 -23.00 4.95
N ALA A 53 10.81 -22.41 5.06
CA ALA A 53 11.80 -22.86 6.02
C ALA A 53 11.15 -23.00 7.43
N PRO A 54 11.56 -23.98 8.23
CA PRO A 54 11.02 -24.15 9.58
C PRO A 54 11.10 -22.83 10.34
N VAL A 55 9.96 -22.31 10.76
CA VAL A 55 9.91 -21.09 11.57
C VAL A 55 10.32 -21.47 12.99
N ASP A 56 11.31 -20.77 13.54
CA ASP A 56 11.71 -20.93 14.93
C ASP A 56 10.52 -20.69 15.87
N ALA A 57 10.38 -21.53 16.90
CA ALA A 57 9.26 -21.48 17.85
C ALA A 57 9.20 -20.11 18.58
N ALA A 58 10.33 -19.54 18.93
CA ALA A 58 10.37 -18.23 19.58
C ALA A 58 9.88 -17.13 18.63
N ALA A 59 10.30 -17.16 17.37
CA ALA A 59 9.81 -16.23 16.34
C ALA A 59 8.33 -16.41 16.07
N ALA A 60 7.81 -17.63 16.12
CA ALA A 60 6.38 -17.91 15.97
C ALA A 60 5.54 -17.29 17.10
N GLU A 61 6.00 -17.38 18.34
CA GLU A 61 5.33 -16.76 19.49
C GLU A 61 5.42 -15.22 19.43
N GLU A 62 6.56 -14.69 19.02
CA GLU A 62 6.71 -13.25 18.77
C GLU A 62 5.75 -12.76 17.67
N ALA A 63 5.64 -13.49 16.56
CA ALA A 63 4.74 -13.18 15.48
C ALA A 63 3.28 -13.09 15.93
N LYS A 64 2.81 -14.01 16.76
CA LYS A 64 1.46 -13.98 17.33
C LYS A 64 1.24 -12.70 18.17
N LYS A 65 2.23 -12.32 19.00
CA LYS A 65 2.16 -11.08 19.80
C LYS A 65 2.13 -9.83 18.93
N VAL A 66 3.01 -9.76 17.92
CA VAL A 66 3.04 -8.64 16.97
C VAL A 66 1.73 -8.56 16.20
N PHE A 67 1.21 -9.67 15.71
CA PHE A 67 -0.08 -9.72 15.00
C PHE A 67 -1.21 -9.19 15.89
N ALA A 68 -1.31 -9.67 17.11
CA ALA A 68 -2.35 -9.27 18.06
C ALA A 68 -2.30 -7.78 18.41
N THR A 69 -1.12 -7.19 18.50
CA THR A 69 -0.96 -5.81 18.96
C THR A 69 -0.89 -4.78 17.83
N ARG A 70 -0.28 -5.13 16.69
CA ARG A 70 -0.06 -4.19 15.58
C ARG A 70 -0.99 -4.41 14.39
N CYS A 71 -1.38 -5.64 14.09
CA CYS A 71 -2.12 -5.97 12.88
C CYS A 71 -3.65 -6.04 13.12
N THR A 72 -4.05 -6.62 14.25
CA THR A 72 -5.45 -6.82 14.64
C THR A 72 -6.31 -5.54 14.62
N PRO A 73 -5.82 -4.36 15.01
CA PRO A 73 -6.65 -3.15 14.95
C PRO A 73 -7.25 -2.85 13.58
N CYS A 74 -6.57 -3.24 12.51
CA CYS A 74 -7.07 -3.07 11.14
C CYS A 74 -7.51 -4.39 10.49
N HIS A 75 -6.73 -5.46 10.66
CA HIS A 75 -6.99 -6.74 9.98
C HIS A 75 -7.96 -7.65 10.72
N GLY A 76 -8.32 -7.34 11.98
CA GLY A 76 -9.16 -8.21 12.81
C GLY A 76 -8.37 -9.36 13.45
N ALA A 77 -8.89 -9.92 14.52
CA ALA A 77 -8.25 -11.02 15.25
C ALA A 77 -8.17 -12.31 14.42
N THR A 78 -9.12 -12.51 13.53
CA THR A 78 -9.17 -13.63 12.57
C THR A 78 -8.47 -13.32 11.25
N GLY A 79 -8.04 -12.08 11.04
CA GLY A 79 -7.45 -11.63 9.78
C GLY A 79 -8.45 -11.37 8.65
N ALA A 80 -9.73 -11.21 8.96
CA ALA A 80 -10.79 -10.99 7.96
C ALA A 80 -10.82 -9.57 7.37
N GLY A 81 -9.95 -8.65 7.85
CA GLY A 81 -9.93 -7.24 7.41
C GLY A 81 -11.00 -6.39 8.08
N ASP A 82 -11.58 -6.87 9.17
CA ASP A 82 -12.74 -6.33 9.90
C ASP A 82 -12.37 -5.72 11.26
N GLY A 83 -11.10 -5.44 11.47
CA GLY A 83 -10.66 -4.81 12.72
C GLY A 83 -11.35 -3.46 12.96
N PRO A 84 -11.43 -3.00 14.23
CA PRO A 84 -12.16 -1.78 14.59
C PRO A 84 -11.70 -0.53 13.84
N GLY A 85 -10.42 -0.48 13.44
CA GLY A 85 -9.87 0.61 12.63
C GLY A 85 -10.15 0.50 11.14
N SER A 86 -10.73 -0.61 10.65
CA SER A 86 -10.94 -0.83 9.22
C SER A 86 -12.07 0.02 8.63
N GLY A 87 -13.00 0.49 9.47
CA GLY A 87 -14.24 1.13 9.04
C GLY A 87 -14.06 2.31 8.08
N ALA A 88 -13.10 3.18 8.38
CA ALA A 88 -12.81 4.39 7.61
C ALA A 88 -11.78 4.19 6.49
N LEU A 89 -11.21 2.99 6.33
CA LEU A 89 -10.13 2.74 5.37
C LEU A 89 -10.68 2.41 3.97
N THR A 90 -10.08 3.05 2.96
CA THR A 90 -10.32 2.78 1.55
C THR A 90 -8.97 2.72 0.82
N PRO A 91 -8.60 1.59 0.21
CA PRO A 91 -9.29 0.30 0.27
C PRO A 91 -9.30 -0.32 1.67
N LYS A 92 -10.22 -1.24 1.89
CA LYS A 92 -10.26 -2.04 3.12
C LYS A 92 -8.97 -2.85 3.30
N PRO A 93 -8.58 -3.16 4.56
CA PRO A 93 -7.49 -4.09 4.82
C PRO A 93 -7.72 -5.43 4.14
N ALA A 94 -6.64 -6.09 3.74
CA ALA A 94 -6.71 -7.40 3.11
C ALA A 94 -7.39 -8.42 4.05
N ASN A 95 -8.26 -9.25 3.46
CA ASN A 95 -8.84 -10.41 4.13
C ASN A 95 -7.91 -11.62 3.95
N PHE A 96 -7.19 -11.99 5.00
CA PHE A 96 -6.26 -13.11 4.99
C PHE A 96 -6.96 -14.48 4.99
N THR A 97 -8.24 -14.52 5.33
CA THR A 97 -9.01 -15.78 5.30
C THR A 97 -9.44 -16.16 3.88
N SER A 98 -9.40 -15.22 2.93
CA SER A 98 -9.78 -15.44 1.54
C SER A 98 -8.81 -16.39 0.82
N ALA A 99 -9.34 -17.50 0.29
CA ALA A 99 -8.57 -18.44 -0.50
C ALA A 99 -7.99 -17.79 -1.77
N GLU A 100 -8.74 -16.87 -2.41
CA GLU A 100 -8.28 -16.13 -3.57
C GLU A 100 -7.09 -15.22 -3.23
N TRP A 101 -7.18 -14.48 -2.13
CA TRP A 101 -6.08 -13.64 -1.66
C TRP A 101 -4.83 -14.49 -1.36
N GLN A 102 -5.00 -15.61 -0.67
CA GLN A 102 -3.92 -16.52 -0.32
C GLN A 102 -3.22 -17.13 -1.55
N ALA A 103 -3.96 -17.39 -2.61
CA ALA A 103 -3.39 -17.91 -3.85
C ALA A 103 -2.69 -16.84 -4.71
N LYS A 104 -3.17 -15.59 -4.63
CA LYS A 104 -2.71 -14.49 -5.50
C LYS A 104 -1.48 -13.76 -4.97
N VAL A 105 -1.35 -13.65 -3.65
CA VAL A 105 -0.30 -12.85 -3.01
C VAL A 105 0.92 -13.74 -2.68
N THR A 106 2.11 -13.32 -3.11
CA THR A 106 3.35 -14.08 -2.85
C THR A 106 3.86 -13.87 -1.43
N ASP A 107 4.70 -14.78 -0.96
CA ASP A 107 5.31 -14.70 0.36
C ASP A 107 6.23 -13.48 0.49
N GLU A 108 7.01 -13.17 -0.54
CA GLU A 108 7.87 -12.00 -0.59
C GLU A 108 7.06 -10.70 -0.51
N HIS A 109 5.87 -10.66 -1.15
CA HIS A 109 5.00 -9.50 -1.05
C HIS A 109 4.48 -9.31 0.37
N ILE A 110 4.11 -10.39 1.06
CA ILE A 110 3.67 -10.34 2.46
C ILE A 110 4.80 -9.84 3.35
N GLU A 111 5.99 -10.38 3.22
CA GLU A 111 7.15 -9.96 4.03
C GLU A 111 7.51 -8.50 3.77
N LYS A 112 7.54 -8.10 2.50
CA LYS A 112 7.85 -6.72 2.10
C LYS A 112 6.83 -5.71 2.64
N ILE A 113 5.53 -6.00 2.54
CA ILE A 113 4.51 -5.09 3.03
C ILE A 113 4.52 -4.99 4.57
N ILE A 114 4.87 -6.08 5.28
CA ILE A 114 5.04 -6.05 6.74
C ILE A 114 6.21 -5.14 7.12
N ALA A 115 7.37 -5.32 6.49
CA ALA A 115 8.57 -4.55 6.82
C ALA A 115 8.42 -3.07 6.45
N TYR A 116 8.00 -2.77 5.21
CA TYR A 116 8.10 -1.44 4.62
C TYR A 116 6.76 -0.71 4.46
N GLY A 117 5.64 -1.35 4.85
CA GLY A 117 4.31 -0.75 4.78
C GLY A 117 3.69 -0.77 3.40
N GLY A 118 2.42 -0.34 3.34
CA GLY A 118 1.61 -0.41 2.13
C GLY A 118 2.15 0.42 0.97
N SER A 119 2.64 1.62 1.24
CA SER A 119 3.18 2.52 0.21
C SER A 119 4.34 1.91 -0.57
N ALA A 120 5.20 1.12 0.09
CA ALA A 120 6.37 0.50 -0.54
C ALA A 120 6.02 -0.56 -1.60
N VAL A 121 4.78 -1.02 -1.62
CA VAL A 121 4.27 -2.04 -2.57
C VAL A 121 3.08 -1.52 -3.39
N GLY A 122 2.90 -0.21 -3.46
CA GLY A 122 1.79 0.40 -4.22
C GLY A 122 0.41 0.15 -3.62
N LYS A 123 0.32 -0.04 -2.31
CA LYS A 123 -0.91 -0.21 -1.53
C LYS A 123 -1.17 1.00 -0.64
N SER A 124 -2.18 0.92 0.20
CA SER A 124 -2.58 2.03 1.07
C SER A 124 -1.47 2.43 2.06
N ALA A 125 -1.20 3.74 2.14
CA ALA A 125 -0.30 4.31 3.14
C ALA A 125 -0.83 4.18 4.58
N ALA A 126 -2.10 3.82 4.75
CA ALA A 126 -2.68 3.54 6.06
C ALA A 126 -2.09 2.27 6.72
N MET A 127 -1.48 1.37 5.93
CA MET A 127 -0.70 0.27 6.49
C MET A 127 0.72 0.75 6.80
N PRO A 128 1.09 0.90 8.07
CA PRO A 128 2.40 1.42 8.45
C PRO A 128 3.51 0.40 8.20
N SER A 129 4.75 0.88 8.10
CA SER A 129 5.95 0.05 8.11
C SER A 129 6.31 -0.41 9.52
N ASN A 130 7.08 -1.49 9.60
CA ASN A 130 7.65 -2.01 10.85
C ASN A 130 9.18 -2.15 10.70
N PRO A 131 9.93 -1.04 10.62
CA PRO A 131 11.37 -1.08 10.37
C PRO A 131 12.14 -1.77 11.50
N ASP A 132 11.58 -1.80 12.70
CA ASP A 132 12.13 -2.52 13.84
C ASP A 132 12.11 -4.05 13.70
N LEU A 133 11.30 -4.56 12.76
CA LEU A 133 11.20 -6.00 12.47
C LEU A 133 12.01 -6.43 11.24
N ASP A 134 12.48 -5.48 10.43
CA ASP A 134 13.19 -5.77 9.19
C ASP A 134 14.44 -6.63 9.42
N GLY A 135 14.63 -7.64 8.58
CA GLY A 135 15.73 -8.61 8.70
C GLY A 135 15.63 -9.59 9.88
N LYS A 136 14.58 -9.53 10.70
CA LYS A 136 14.41 -10.42 11.85
C LYS A 136 13.58 -11.66 11.51
N PRO A 137 13.79 -12.78 12.23
CA PRO A 137 13.04 -14.03 12.03
C PRO A 137 11.52 -13.90 12.23
N VAL A 138 11.08 -12.87 12.92
CA VAL A 138 9.65 -12.59 13.12
C VAL A 138 8.92 -12.24 11.83
N ILE A 139 9.57 -11.69 10.79
CA ILE A 139 8.94 -11.38 9.51
C ILE A 139 8.46 -12.65 8.81
N PRO A 140 9.30 -13.66 8.51
CA PRO A 140 8.82 -14.92 7.95
C PRO A 140 7.86 -15.67 8.88
N ALA A 141 7.97 -15.51 10.20
CA ALA A 141 7.02 -16.07 11.16
C ALA A 141 5.63 -15.40 11.06
N LEU A 142 5.56 -14.07 10.88
CA LEU A 142 4.33 -13.35 10.61
C LEU A 142 3.69 -13.78 9.28
N ARG A 143 4.49 -13.95 8.23
CA ARG A 143 4.00 -14.50 6.97
C ARG A 143 3.37 -15.88 7.19
N ALA A 144 4.07 -16.79 7.89
CA ALA A 144 3.55 -18.13 8.18
C ALA A 144 2.25 -18.07 9.00
N HIS A 145 2.17 -17.18 9.98
CA HIS A 145 0.95 -16.93 10.76
C HIS A 145 -0.20 -16.49 9.85
N ILE A 146 0.02 -15.50 8.96
CA ILE A 146 -0.97 -15.00 8.01
C ILE A 146 -1.43 -16.11 7.04
N ARG A 147 -0.51 -16.97 6.59
CA ARG A 147 -0.85 -18.14 5.76
C ARG A 147 -1.74 -19.13 6.49
N GLY A 148 -1.52 -19.29 7.79
CA GLY A 148 -2.34 -20.14 8.65
C GLY A 148 -3.76 -19.63 8.90
N LEU A 149 -4.07 -18.36 8.58
CA LEU A 149 -5.42 -17.79 8.73
C LEU A 149 -6.38 -18.14 7.59
N LYS A 150 -5.91 -18.85 6.57
CA LYS A 150 -6.75 -19.29 5.46
C LYS A 150 -7.98 -20.06 5.99
N ALA A 151 -9.19 -19.66 5.56
CA ALA A 151 -10.38 -20.44 5.82
C ALA A 151 -10.29 -21.80 5.08
N ASN A 152 -10.61 -22.87 5.79
CA ASN A 152 -10.70 -24.22 5.23
C ASN A 152 -11.99 -24.39 4.42
#